data_7710765cdcf5e807364572f813f8e82e
#
_entry.id   7710765cdcf5e807364572f813f8e82e
#
_cell.length_a   1.000
_cell.length_b   1.000
_cell.length_c   1.000
_cell.angle_alpha   90.00
_cell.angle_beta   90.00
_cell.angle_gamma   90.00
#
_symmetry.space_group_name_H-M   'P 1'
#
loop_
_entity.id
_entity.type
_entity.pdbx_description
1 polymer ?
#
loop_
_entity_poly.entity_id
_entity_poly.type
_entity_poly.pdbx_seq_one_letter_code
_entity_poly.pdbx_strand_id
1 'polypeptide(L)'
;MNHCPACGQAIPAHRNPVPTVDIIISLDAGVVLVKRKNPPCLWALPGGFVDYGESLEQAAVREALEETGLTIRLGRQFHTYSAPDRDPRQHTVSTVYLATAEGTPVAGDDAGAVAIFHEESLPPLAFDHSRILEDYFAAQRAAA
;
A
#
# COMPACT_ATOMS: atom_id res chain seq x y z
N MET A 1 -25.13 5.06 -12.88
CA MET A 1 -26.02 5.91 -12.08
C MET A 1 -27.00 5.04 -11.33
N ASN A 2 -27.12 5.20 -10.04
CA ASN A 2 -28.08 4.44 -9.26
C ASN A 2 -29.48 5.04 -9.41
N HIS A 3 -30.49 4.20 -9.40
CA HIS A 3 -31.88 4.65 -9.46
C HIS A 3 -32.61 4.28 -8.18
N CYS A 4 -33.51 5.13 -7.75
CA CYS A 4 -34.33 4.88 -6.57
C CYS A 4 -35.22 3.66 -6.80
N PRO A 5 -35.19 2.63 -5.94
CA PRO A 5 -35.99 1.41 -6.16
C PRO A 5 -37.50 1.67 -6.00
N ALA A 6 -37.90 2.77 -5.37
CA ALA A 6 -39.30 3.10 -5.14
C ALA A 6 -39.92 3.90 -6.32
N CYS A 7 -39.17 4.79 -6.97
CA CYS A 7 -39.70 5.68 -8.00
C CYS A 7 -38.93 5.69 -9.31
N GLY A 8 -37.81 4.96 -9.40
CA GLY A 8 -36.97 4.91 -10.59
C GLY A 8 -36.16 6.17 -10.91
N GLN A 9 -36.25 7.21 -10.08
CA GLN A 9 -35.55 8.45 -10.33
C GLN A 9 -34.04 8.24 -10.17
N ALA A 10 -33.25 8.88 -11.03
CA ALA A 10 -31.80 8.85 -10.92
C ALA A 10 -31.32 9.52 -9.61
N ILE A 11 -30.50 8.80 -8.87
CA ILE A 11 -29.89 9.33 -7.62
C ILE A 11 -28.46 9.76 -7.97
N PRO A 12 -28.07 11.02 -7.68
CA PRO A 12 -26.69 11.44 -7.86
C PRO A 12 -25.77 10.55 -7.01
N ALA A 13 -24.82 9.90 -7.66
CA ALA A 13 -23.83 9.08 -6.97
C ALA A 13 -22.74 10.00 -6.40
N HIS A 14 -22.56 9.99 -5.08
CA HIS A 14 -21.37 10.59 -4.48
C HIS A 14 -20.17 9.71 -4.80
N ARG A 15 -19.13 10.32 -5.33
CA ARG A 15 -17.90 9.63 -5.65
C ARG A 15 -16.76 10.21 -4.82
N ASN A 16 -16.32 9.45 -3.82
CA ASN A 16 -15.19 9.83 -2.97
C ASN A 16 -13.94 9.06 -3.36
N PRO A 17 -12.75 9.61 -3.11
CA PRO A 17 -11.53 8.81 -3.19
C PRO A 17 -11.61 7.61 -2.26
N VAL A 18 -10.98 6.51 -2.65
CA VAL A 18 -10.99 5.27 -1.87
C VAL A 18 -9.79 5.26 -0.93
N PRO A 19 -9.98 5.02 0.38
CA PRO A 19 -8.86 4.93 1.32
C PRO A 19 -8.08 3.63 1.11
N THR A 20 -6.76 3.75 1.08
CA THR A 20 -5.83 2.63 1.02
C THR A 20 -4.72 2.82 2.05
N VAL A 21 -3.98 1.78 2.32
CA VAL A 21 -2.75 1.81 3.13
C VAL A 21 -1.63 1.17 2.35
N ASP A 22 -0.43 1.69 2.53
CA ASP A 22 0.80 1.07 2.07
C ASP A 22 1.78 1.03 3.24
N ILE A 23 2.59 -0.01 3.33
CA ILE A 23 3.46 -0.22 4.47
C ILE A 23 4.91 -0.33 4.01
N ILE A 24 5.78 0.50 4.58
CA ILE A 24 7.22 0.39 4.41
C ILE A 24 7.73 -0.46 5.57
N ILE A 25 7.95 -1.75 5.30
CA ILE A 25 8.42 -2.70 6.30
C ILE A 25 9.93 -2.78 6.22
N SER A 26 10.61 -2.32 7.28
CA SER A 26 12.06 -2.44 7.39
C SER A 26 12.43 -3.84 7.89
N LEU A 27 13.27 -4.53 7.13
CA LEU A 27 13.74 -5.87 7.45
C LEU A 27 15.13 -6.06 6.83
N ASP A 28 16.09 -6.53 7.62
CA ASP A 28 17.47 -6.79 7.17
C ASP A 28 18.09 -5.59 6.43
N ALA A 29 17.93 -4.39 7.00
CA ALA A 29 18.42 -3.12 6.44
C ALA A 29 17.86 -2.76 5.06
N GLY A 30 16.78 -3.41 4.63
CA GLY A 30 16.09 -3.14 3.38
C GLY A 30 14.60 -2.92 3.61
N VAL A 31 13.85 -2.92 2.53
CA VAL A 31 12.40 -2.80 2.53
C VAL A 31 11.77 -4.00 1.84
N VAL A 32 10.63 -4.44 2.36
CA VAL A 32 9.89 -5.58 1.81
C VAL A 32 9.00 -5.10 0.67
N LEU A 33 9.13 -5.71 -0.50
CA LEU A 33 8.26 -5.46 -1.64
C LEU A 33 7.59 -6.76 -2.09
N VAL A 34 6.42 -6.61 -2.71
CA VAL A 34 5.67 -7.72 -3.28
C VAL A 34 5.55 -7.55 -4.80
N LYS A 35 5.61 -8.65 -5.53
CA LYS A 35 5.39 -8.68 -6.97
C LYS A 35 3.89 -8.83 -7.22
N ARG A 36 3.28 -7.89 -7.92
CA ARG A 36 1.86 -7.93 -8.23
C ARG A 36 1.56 -8.99 -9.28
N LYS A 37 0.51 -9.77 -9.08
CA LYS A 37 -0.04 -10.70 -10.09
C LYS A 37 -0.94 -10.00 -11.10
N ASN A 38 -1.65 -8.97 -10.64
CA ASN A 38 -2.58 -8.21 -11.48
C ASN A 38 -1.91 -6.96 -12.06
N PRO A 39 -2.37 -6.46 -13.22
CA PRO A 39 -1.81 -5.23 -13.79
C PRO A 39 -1.97 -4.02 -12.85
N PRO A 40 -0.95 -3.18 -12.73
CA PRO A 40 0.40 -3.32 -13.31
C PRO A 40 1.20 -4.42 -12.60
N CYS A 41 1.77 -5.37 -13.39
CA CYS A 41 2.50 -6.52 -12.86
C CYS A 41 3.93 -6.15 -12.47
N LEU A 42 4.07 -5.16 -11.64
CA LEU A 42 5.34 -4.64 -11.13
C LEU A 42 5.46 -4.92 -9.63
N TRP A 43 6.61 -4.59 -9.07
CA TRP A 43 6.80 -4.64 -7.62
C TRP A 43 6.12 -3.45 -6.95
N ALA A 44 5.68 -3.64 -5.72
CA ALA A 44 4.96 -2.62 -4.97
C ALA A 44 5.20 -2.79 -3.47
N LEU A 45 4.97 -1.71 -2.73
CA LEU A 45 4.85 -1.82 -1.27
C LEU A 45 3.67 -2.72 -0.93
N PRO A 46 3.76 -3.53 0.14
CA PRO A 46 2.59 -4.22 0.66
C PRO A 46 1.52 -3.20 1.04
N GLY A 47 0.27 -3.49 0.73
CA GLY A 47 -0.83 -2.59 1.02
C GLY A 47 -2.09 -2.95 0.25
N GLY A 48 -3.14 -2.20 0.48
CA GLY A 48 -4.41 -2.43 -0.17
C GLY A 48 -5.52 -1.55 0.36
N PHE A 49 -6.73 -1.89 -0.03
CA PHE A 49 -7.92 -1.15 0.36
C PHE A 49 -8.26 -1.36 1.83
N VAL A 50 -8.72 -0.29 2.47
CA VAL A 50 -9.25 -0.35 3.83
C VAL A 50 -10.67 -0.90 3.75
N ASP A 51 -10.97 -1.91 4.55
CA ASP A 51 -12.31 -2.49 4.62
C ASP A 51 -13.23 -1.62 5.48
N TYR A 52 -14.51 -1.60 5.14
CA TYR A 52 -15.49 -0.87 5.93
C TYR A 52 -15.51 -1.40 7.36
N GLY A 53 -15.40 -0.49 8.33
CA GLY A 53 -15.35 -0.83 9.74
C GLY A 53 -13.96 -1.13 10.29
N GLU A 54 -12.93 -1.02 9.45
CA GLU A 54 -11.54 -1.28 9.80
C GLU A 54 -10.80 0.07 9.96
N SER A 55 -9.96 0.19 10.97
CA SER A 55 -9.06 1.35 11.07
C SER A 55 -7.91 1.21 10.07
N LEU A 56 -7.22 2.33 9.78
CA LEU A 56 -6.03 2.29 8.91
C LEU A 56 -4.95 1.40 9.49
N GLU A 57 -4.76 1.43 10.82
CA GLU A 57 -3.79 0.60 11.52
C GLU A 57 -4.13 -0.89 11.41
N GLN A 58 -5.39 -1.24 11.54
CA GLN A 58 -5.86 -2.62 11.36
C GLN A 58 -5.65 -3.08 9.92
N ALA A 59 -5.97 -2.23 8.96
CA ALA A 59 -5.76 -2.52 7.54
C ALA A 59 -4.28 -2.76 7.24
N ALA A 60 -3.39 -1.93 7.78
CA ALA A 60 -1.94 -2.06 7.55
C ALA A 60 -1.42 -3.40 8.08
N VAL A 61 -1.81 -3.78 9.30
CA VAL A 61 -1.39 -5.06 9.90
C VAL A 61 -1.95 -6.24 9.09
N ARG A 62 -3.20 -6.18 8.70
CA ARG A 62 -3.88 -7.24 7.92
C ARG A 62 -3.24 -7.40 6.54
N GLU A 63 -3.07 -6.31 5.80
CA GLU A 63 -2.49 -6.36 4.45
C GLU A 63 -1.03 -6.87 4.48
N ALA A 64 -0.24 -6.42 5.45
CA ALA A 64 1.13 -6.92 5.60
C ALA A 64 1.16 -8.43 5.83
N LEU A 65 0.29 -8.95 6.70
CA LEU A 65 0.21 -10.38 6.97
C LEU A 65 -0.26 -11.16 5.75
N GLU A 66 -1.30 -10.68 5.06
CA GLU A 66 -1.85 -11.36 3.87
C GLU A 66 -0.85 -11.44 2.74
N GLU A 67 -0.11 -10.37 2.49
CA GLU A 67 0.78 -10.30 1.32
C GLU A 67 2.19 -10.79 1.58
N THR A 68 2.68 -10.69 2.81
CA THR A 68 4.09 -11.00 3.13
C THR A 68 4.26 -12.12 4.16
N GLY A 69 3.19 -12.55 4.81
CA GLY A 69 3.27 -13.52 5.90
C GLY A 69 3.89 -12.96 7.19
N LEU A 70 4.22 -11.68 7.22
CA LEU A 70 4.87 -11.06 8.38
C LEU A 70 3.85 -10.45 9.34
N THR A 71 4.05 -10.71 10.63
CA THR A 71 3.38 -9.96 11.70
C THR A 71 4.24 -8.74 12.01
N ILE A 72 3.81 -7.58 11.55
CA ILE A 72 4.57 -6.36 11.68
C ILE A 72 4.41 -5.72 13.05
N ARG A 73 5.42 -4.97 13.45
CA ARG A 73 5.32 -3.97 14.51
C ARG A 73 5.06 -2.64 13.85
N LEU A 74 3.82 -2.15 13.94
CA LEU A 74 3.42 -0.92 13.30
C LEU A 74 4.07 0.29 13.99
N GLY A 75 4.67 1.15 13.19
CA GLY A 75 5.24 2.42 13.65
C GLY A 75 4.31 3.59 13.34
N ARG A 76 4.90 4.74 13.05
CA ARG A 76 4.16 5.96 12.77
C ARG A 76 3.68 6.04 11.34
N GLN A 77 2.69 6.90 11.09
CA GLN A 77 2.37 7.33 9.75
C GLN A 77 3.56 8.10 9.16
N PHE A 78 3.91 7.77 7.92
CA PHE A 78 4.97 8.48 7.23
C PHE A 78 4.41 9.70 6.49
N HIS A 79 3.50 9.48 5.55
CA HIS A 79 2.86 10.52 4.76
C HIS A 79 1.61 9.95 4.09
N THR A 80 0.74 10.84 3.59
CA THR A 80 -0.43 10.46 2.81
C THR A 80 -0.24 10.93 1.36
N TYR A 81 -0.44 10.02 0.41
CA TYR A 81 -0.31 10.26 -1.02
C TYR A 81 -1.70 10.21 -1.66
N SER A 82 -2.10 11.31 -2.28
CA SER A 82 -3.50 11.47 -2.72
C SER A 82 -3.67 12.11 -4.10
N ALA A 83 -2.63 12.13 -4.94
CA ALA A 83 -2.78 12.63 -6.29
C ALA A 83 -3.87 11.85 -7.03
N PRO A 84 -4.81 12.52 -7.73
CA PRO A 84 -5.93 11.82 -8.36
C PRO A 84 -5.53 10.76 -9.39
N ASP A 85 -4.36 10.88 -9.98
CA ASP A 85 -3.84 9.99 -11.02
C ASP A 85 -2.78 8.99 -10.52
N ARG A 86 -2.57 8.92 -9.19
CA ARG A 86 -1.54 8.03 -8.63
C ARG A 86 -1.80 6.55 -8.90
N ASP A 87 -3.07 6.16 -9.03
CA ASP A 87 -3.51 4.80 -9.36
C ASP A 87 -4.38 4.89 -10.63
N PRO A 88 -4.01 4.20 -11.72
CA PRO A 88 -4.76 4.30 -12.96
C PRO A 88 -6.18 3.72 -12.90
N ARG A 89 -6.48 2.92 -11.89
CA ARG A 89 -7.80 2.28 -11.74
C ARG A 89 -8.84 3.23 -11.18
N GLN A 90 -8.46 4.06 -10.20
CA GLN A 90 -9.34 5.02 -9.54
C GLN A 90 -8.56 5.94 -8.62
N HIS A 91 -9.20 7.04 -8.17
CA HIS A 91 -8.58 7.94 -7.20
C HIS A 91 -8.50 7.27 -5.84
N THR A 92 -7.29 6.99 -5.38
CA THR A 92 -7.01 6.46 -4.04
C THR A 92 -6.30 7.49 -3.18
N VAL A 93 -6.56 7.43 -1.89
CA VAL A 93 -5.82 8.18 -0.87
C VAL A 93 -5.11 7.17 0.00
N SER A 94 -3.79 7.07 -0.14
CA SER A 94 -3.00 6.08 0.58
C SER A 94 -2.27 6.70 1.75
N THR A 95 -2.52 6.18 2.94
CA THR A 95 -1.74 6.49 4.12
C THR A 95 -0.63 5.48 4.25
N VAL A 96 0.61 5.96 4.23
CA VAL A 96 1.81 5.11 4.32
C VAL A 96 2.27 5.02 5.76
N TYR A 97 2.45 3.79 6.24
CA TYR A 97 2.98 3.50 7.58
C TYR A 97 4.39 2.97 7.51
N LEU A 98 5.19 3.31 8.51
CA LEU A 98 6.47 2.67 8.76
C LEU A 98 6.24 1.49 9.71
N ALA A 99 6.93 0.39 9.45
CA ALA A 99 6.84 -0.80 10.29
C ALA A 99 8.17 -1.54 10.31
N THR A 100 8.33 -2.39 11.32
CA THR A 100 9.43 -3.34 11.42
C THR A 100 8.86 -4.75 11.53
N ALA A 101 9.66 -5.73 11.18
CA ALA A 101 9.29 -7.14 11.31
C ALA A 101 10.54 -7.99 11.51
N GLU A 102 10.32 -9.21 11.95
CA GLU A 102 11.34 -10.24 12.07
C GLU A 102 10.88 -11.49 11.30
N GLY A 103 11.83 -12.31 10.89
CA GLY A 103 11.52 -13.54 10.18
C GLY A 103 11.74 -13.43 8.67
N THR A 104 11.24 -14.42 7.96
CA THR A 104 11.38 -14.52 6.50
C THR A 104 10.02 -14.25 5.85
N PRO A 105 9.93 -13.26 4.94
CA PRO A 105 8.68 -13.01 4.24
C PRO A 105 8.32 -14.17 3.29
N VAL A 106 7.02 -14.44 3.18
CA VAL A 106 6.47 -15.48 2.30
C VAL A 106 5.30 -14.86 1.53
N ALA A 107 5.33 -14.96 0.22
CA ALA A 107 4.29 -14.40 -0.63
C ALA A 107 2.93 -15.04 -0.32
N GLY A 108 1.91 -14.20 -0.15
CA GLY A 108 0.52 -14.64 -0.03
C GLY A 108 -0.07 -15.03 -1.39
N ASP A 109 -1.31 -15.49 -1.39
CA ASP A 109 -1.99 -16.03 -2.59
C ASP A 109 -2.11 -15.00 -3.71
N ASP A 110 -2.28 -13.71 -3.37
CA ASP A 110 -2.46 -12.63 -4.35
C ASP A 110 -1.13 -12.00 -4.78
N ALA A 111 0.00 -12.43 -4.22
CA ALA A 111 1.32 -11.95 -4.58
C ALA A 111 2.08 -13.00 -5.40
N GLY A 112 2.73 -12.56 -6.48
CA GLY A 112 3.55 -13.44 -7.30
C GLY A 112 4.89 -13.80 -6.66
N ALA A 113 5.42 -12.89 -5.83
CA ALA A 113 6.66 -13.05 -5.08
C ALA A 113 6.75 -11.99 -3.99
N VAL A 114 7.64 -12.21 -3.03
CA VAL A 114 8.01 -11.24 -2.02
C VAL A 114 9.53 -11.26 -1.86
N ALA A 115 10.15 -10.10 -1.68
CA ALA A 115 11.60 -10.00 -1.48
C ALA A 115 11.95 -8.73 -0.73
N ILE A 116 13.19 -8.70 -0.21
CA ILE A 116 13.78 -7.54 0.45
C ILE A 116 14.68 -6.84 -0.55
N PHE A 117 14.50 -5.53 -0.69
CA PHE A 117 15.31 -4.70 -1.58
C PHE A 117 15.99 -3.58 -0.80
N HIS A 118 17.18 -3.22 -1.24
CA HIS A 118 17.90 -2.06 -0.74
C HIS A 118 17.72 -0.87 -1.70
N GLU A 119 18.00 0.34 -1.24
CA GLU A 119 17.79 1.56 -2.03
C GLU A 119 18.45 1.47 -3.42
N GLU A 120 19.68 0.96 -3.47
CA GLU A 120 20.47 0.85 -4.71
C GLU A 120 20.03 -0.30 -5.63
N SER A 121 19.14 -1.16 -5.18
CA SER A 121 18.71 -2.34 -5.95
C SER A 121 17.19 -2.39 -6.18
N LEU A 122 16.50 -1.26 -6.04
CA LEU A 122 15.05 -1.21 -6.23
C LEU A 122 14.65 -1.61 -7.64
N PRO A 123 13.64 -2.48 -7.79
CA PRO A 123 13.10 -2.82 -9.11
C PRO A 123 12.16 -1.73 -9.61
N PRO A 124 11.68 -1.83 -10.88
CA PRO A 124 10.56 -0.98 -11.32
C PRO A 124 9.34 -1.18 -10.44
N LEU A 125 8.73 -0.08 -10.01
CA LEU A 125 7.64 -0.08 -9.04
C LEU A 125 6.32 0.36 -9.67
N ALA A 126 5.22 -0.19 -9.15
CA ALA A 126 3.86 0.16 -9.54
C ALA A 126 3.43 1.50 -8.92
N PHE A 127 2.42 2.11 -9.53
CA PHE A 127 1.80 3.33 -9.04
C PHE A 127 2.84 4.45 -8.82
N ASP A 128 2.71 5.18 -7.71
CA ASP A 128 3.68 6.20 -7.28
C ASP A 128 4.65 5.67 -6.20
N HIS A 129 4.81 4.35 -6.10
CA HIS A 129 5.61 3.75 -5.03
C HIS A 129 7.09 4.10 -5.13
N SER A 130 7.61 4.39 -6.32
CA SER A 130 8.98 4.91 -6.45
C SER A 130 9.10 6.28 -5.77
N ARG A 131 8.11 7.16 -5.91
CA ARG A 131 8.05 8.44 -5.22
C ARG A 131 8.00 8.28 -3.70
N ILE A 132 7.18 7.34 -3.23
CA ILE A 132 7.07 7.04 -1.80
C ILE A 132 8.42 6.62 -1.23
N LEU A 133 9.12 5.71 -1.90
CA LEU A 133 10.43 5.24 -1.44
C LEU A 133 11.52 6.28 -1.58
N GLU A 134 11.50 7.12 -2.61
CA GLU A 134 12.41 8.25 -2.72
C GLU A 134 12.26 9.18 -1.51
N ASP A 135 11.03 9.55 -1.16
CA ASP A 135 10.74 10.39 -0.01
C ASP A 135 11.19 9.70 1.30
N TYR A 136 10.95 8.40 1.41
CA TYR A 136 11.37 7.62 2.59
C TYR A 136 12.87 7.60 2.77
N PHE A 137 13.63 7.26 1.74
CA PHE A 137 15.08 7.20 1.84
C PHE A 137 15.70 8.58 2.05
N ALA A 138 15.12 9.63 1.44
CA ALA A 138 15.54 11.00 1.70
C ALA A 138 15.34 11.38 3.18
N ALA A 139 14.19 11.00 3.76
CA ALA A 139 13.91 11.24 5.18
C ALA A 139 14.86 10.47 6.10
N GLN A 140 15.23 9.24 5.73
CA GLN A 140 16.22 8.45 6.49
C GLN A 140 17.60 9.12 6.49
N ARG A 141 18.06 9.64 5.35
CA ARG A 141 19.33 10.37 5.27
C ARG A 141 19.31 11.66 6.09
N ALA A 142 18.19 12.37 6.11
CA ALA A 142 18.06 13.61 6.87
C ALA A 142 18.03 13.37 8.39
N ALA A 143 17.59 12.18 8.84
CA ALA A 143 17.52 11.80 10.24
C ALA A 143 18.84 11.21 10.77
N ALA A 144 19.77 10.88 9.89
CA ALA A 144 21.05 10.28 10.26
C ALA A 144 22.04 11.32 10.80
#